data_118ec2863ee3cafd7704c24628331734
#
_entry.id   118ec2863ee3cafd7704c24628331734
#
_cell.length_a   1.000
_cell.length_b   1.000
_cell.length_c   1.000
_cell.angle_alpha   90.00
_cell.angle_beta   90.00
_cell.angle_gamma   90.00
#
_symmetry.space_group_name_H-M   'P 1'
#
loop_
_entity.id
_entity.type
_entity.pdbx_description
1 polymer ?
#
loop_
_entity_poly.entity_id
_entity_poly.type
_entity_poly.pdbx_seq_one_letter_code
_entity_poly.pdbx_strand_id
1 'polypeptide(L)'
;MRTLDEIRTEIDEATELRRALWDELAGGVDPVKSAEAAELSRRIDALWNESRVARARVRYGPSEEIITRARAHDRLDREARRLREAA
;
A
#
# COMPACT_ATOMS: atom_id res chain seq x y z
N MET A 1 11.99 6.74 -7.05
CA MET A 1 10.85 6.43 -6.17
C MET A 1 9.85 7.56 -6.23
N ARG A 2 8.57 7.23 -6.38
CA ARG A 2 7.55 8.26 -6.53
C ARG A 2 7.26 8.95 -5.19
N THR A 3 6.96 10.23 -5.25
CA THR A 3 6.56 11.01 -4.08
C THR A 3 5.11 10.69 -3.68
N LEU A 4 4.74 11.01 -2.44
CA LEU A 4 3.35 10.88 -1.99
C LEU A 4 2.38 11.69 -2.86
N ASP A 5 2.79 12.87 -3.31
CA ASP A 5 1.97 13.72 -4.18
C ASP A 5 1.74 13.09 -5.54
N GLU A 6 2.77 12.47 -6.13
CA GLU A 6 2.65 11.74 -7.39
C GLU A 6 1.71 10.55 -7.27
N ILE A 7 1.83 9.77 -6.18
CA ILE A 7 0.97 8.63 -5.91
C ILE A 7 -0.48 9.08 -5.72
N ARG A 8 -0.71 10.14 -4.98
CA ARG A 8 -2.05 10.71 -4.75
C ARG A 8 -2.69 11.18 -6.06
N THR A 9 -1.93 11.84 -6.91
CA THR A 9 -2.39 12.28 -8.24
C THR A 9 -2.83 11.08 -9.08
N GLU A 10 -2.05 10.00 -9.11
CA GLU A 10 -2.43 8.79 -9.83
C GLU A 10 -3.68 8.12 -9.25
N ILE A 11 -3.83 8.11 -7.94
CA ILE A 11 -5.05 7.59 -7.29
C ILE A 11 -6.28 8.40 -7.74
N ASP A 12 -6.18 9.71 -7.75
CA ASP A 12 -7.26 10.60 -8.15
C ASP A 12 -7.63 10.39 -9.62
N GLU A 13 -6.64 10.31 -10.51
CA GLU A 13 -6.85 10.04 -11.94
C GLU A 13 -7.49 8.68 -12.19
N ALA A 14 -6.98 7.63 -11.55
CA ALA A 14 -7.53 6.28 -11.68
C ALA A 14 -8.96 6.19 -11.12
N THR A 15 -9.25 6.87 -10.04
CA THR A 15 -10.58 6.93 -9.42
C THR A 15 -11.59 7.62 -10.34
N GLU A 16 -11.19 8.72 -10.97
CA GLU A 16 -12.03 9.43 -11.94
C GLU A 16 -12.32 8.58 -13.19
N LEU A 17 -11.31 7.91 -13.72
CA LEU A 17 -11.49 6.98 -14.86
C LEU A 17 -12.44 5.85 -14.52
N ARG A 18 -12.30 5.25 -13.34
CA ARG A 18 -13.18 4.18 -12.88
C ARG A 18 -14.61 4.67 -12.73
N ARG A 19 -14.79 5.85 -12.17
CA ARG A 19 -16.10 6.47 -12.00
C ARG A 19 -16.80 6.68 -13.35
N ALA A 20 -16.07 7.20 -14.34
CA ALA A 20 -16.58 7.38 -15.69
C ALA A 20 -17.03 6.05 -16.32
N LEU A 21 -16.25 4.97 -16.14
CA LEU A 21 -16.61 3.64 -16.62
C LEU A 21 -17.86 3.09 -15.91
N TRP A 22 -17.98 3.28 -14.61
CA TRP A 22 -19.19 2.87 -13.86
C TRP A 22 -20.43 3.62 -14.30
N ASP A 23 -20.31 4.91 -14.60
CA ASP A 23 -21.43 5.72 -15.14
C ASP A 23 -21.86 5.19 -16.51
N GLU A 24 -20.93 4.81 -17.37
CA GLU A 24 -21.23 4.19 -18.65
C GLU A 24 -21.87 2.80 -18.49
N LEU A 25 -21.38 2.00 -17.54
CA LEU A 25 -21.93 0.67 -17.25
C LEU A 25 -23.33 0.72 -16.65
N ALA A 26 -23.71 1.80 -15.99
CA ALA A 26 -25.05 1.99 -15.48
C ALA A 26 -26.09 2.04 -16.61
N GLY A 27 -25.69 2.41 -17.82
CA GLY A 27 -26.54 2.44 -19.01
C GLY A 27 -26.68 1.12 -19.76
N GLY A 28 -25.92 0.08 -19.38
CA GLY A 28 -25.97 -1.23 -20.03
C GLY A 28 -24.74 -2.09 -19.73
N VAL A 29 -24.82 -3.38 -20.02
CA VAL A 29 -23.72 -4.34 -19.79
C VAL A 29 -22.70 -4.22 -20.93
N ASP A 30 -21.44 -3.98 -20.58
CA ASP A 30 -20.31 -3.98 -21.51
C ASP A 30 -19.15 -4.76 -20.86
N PRO A 31 -18.85 -5.99 -21.34
CA PRO A 31 -17.78 -6.80 -20.75
C PRO A 31 -16.40 -6.17 -20.82
N VAL A 32 -16.10 -5.40 -21.87
CA VAL A 32 -14.81 -4.70 -22.02
C VAL A 32 -14.66 -3.61 -20.97
N LYS A 33 -15.66 -2.77 -20.80
CA LYS A 33 -15.67 -1.69 -19.80
C LYS A 33 -15.67 -2.25 -18.39
N SER A 34 -16.39 -3.35 -18.15
CA SER A 34 -16.36 -4.07 -16.87
C SER A 34 -14.97 -4.56 -16.51
N ALA A 35 -14.25 -5.15 -17.48
CA ALA A 35 -12.88 -5.60 -17.29
C ALA A 35 -11.93 -4.43 -17.03
N GLU A 36 -12.09 -3.32 -17.73
CA GLU A 36 -11.30 -2.11 -17.52
C GLU A 36 -11.53 -1.52 -16.12
N ALA A 37 -12.78 -1.46 -15.67
CA ALA A 37 -13.12 -0.99 -14.32
C ALA A 37 -12.52 -1.89 -13.24
N ALA A 38 -12.54 -3.20 -13.43
CA ALA A 38 -11.91 -4.16 -12.52
C ALA A 38 -10.39 -3.98 -12.46
N GLU A 39 -9.76 -3.74 -13.59
CA GLU A 39 -8.32 -3.46 -13.67
C GLU A 39 -7.95 -2.16 -12.95
N LEU A 40 -8.74 -1.10 -13.14
CA LEU A 40 -8.56 0.15 -12.41
C LEU A 40 -8.72 -0.03 -10.90
N SER A 41 -9.66 -0.86 -10.45
CA SER A 41 -9.82 -1.18 -9.03
C SER A 41 -8.57 -1.84 -8.45
N ARG A 42 -7.98 -2.80 -9.16
CA ARG A 42 -6.73 -3.43 -8.75
C ARG A 42 -5.58 -2.43 -8.69
N ARG A 43 -5.49 -1.54 -9.67
CA ARG A 43 -4.47 -0.49 -9.71
C ARG A 43 -4.64 0.49 -8.55
N ILE A 44 -5.85 0.90 -8.23
CA ILE A 44 -6.15 1.79 -7.10
C ILE A 44 -5.72 1.14 -5.79
N ASP A 45 -6.01 -0.13 -5.59
CA ASP A 45 -5.58 -0.87 -4.39
C ASP A 45 -4.05 -0.93 -4.28
N ALA A 46 -3.35 -1.18 -5.38
CA ALA A 46 -1.90 -1.17 -5.44
C ALA A 46 -1.33 0.22 -5.12
N LEU A 47 -1.94 1.28 -5.64
CA LEU A 47 -1.55 2.65 -5.37
C LEU A 47 -1.75 3.04 -3.90
N TRP A 48 -2.82 2.60 -3.28
CA TRP A 48 -3.04 2.80 -1.83
C TRP A 48 -2.00 2.08 -0.99
N ASN A 49 -1.61 0.86 -1.37
CA ASN A 49 -0.51 0.15 -0.72
C ASN A 49 0.82 0.90 -0.86
N GLU A 50 1.11 1.38 -2.04
CA GLU A 50 2.30 2.19 -2.31
C GLU A 50 2.29 3.47 -1.49
N SER A 51 1.15 4.12 -1.35
CA SER A 51 0.96 5.29 -0.50
C SER A 51 1.26 4.99 0.97
N ARG A 52 0.78 3.86 1.49
CA ARG A 52 1.06 3.43 2.87
C ARG A 52 2.55 3.21 3.10
N VAL A 53 3.22 2.54 2.16
CA VAL A 53 4.67 2.31 2.24
C VAL A 53 5.44 3.63 2.19
N ALA A 54 5.07 4.54 1.30
CA ALA A 54 5.71 5.84 1.18
C ALA A 54 5.53 6.70 2.44
N ARG A 55 4.34 6.67 3.06
CA ARG A 55 4.10 7.34 4.35
C ARG A 55 4.94 6.75 5.47
N ALA A 56 5.06 5.43 5.52
CA ALA A 56 5.89 4.76 6.52
C ALA A 56 7.36 5.15 6.38
N ARG A 57 7.86 5.29 5.16
CA ARG A 57 9.25 5.74 4.91
C ARG A 57 9.49 7.16 5.37
N VAL A 58 8.55 8.06 5.15
CA VAL A 58 8.64 9.44 5.63
C VAL A 58 8.65 9.49 7.16
N ARG A 59 7.83 8.65 7.80
CA ARG A 59 7.64 8.65 9.25
C ARG A 59 8.72 7.88 9.99
N TYR A 60 9.17 6.73 9.47
CA TYR A 60 10.05 5.78 10.16
C TYR A 60 11.36 5.50 9.44
N GLY A 61 11.59 6.10 8.27
CA GLY A 61 12.76 5.84 7.43
C GLY A 61 12.56 4.67 6.47
N PRO A 62 13.63 4.27 5.76
CA PRO A 62 13.56 3.18 4.78
C PRO A 62 13.05 1.87 5.37
N SER A 63 12.34 1.07 4.56
CA SER A 63 11.78 -0.22 4.97
C SER A 63 12.81 -1.17 5.56
N GLU A 64 14.03 -1.17 5.02
CA GLU A 64 15.15 -1.98 5.48
C GLU A 64 15.56 -1.64 6.91
N GLU A 65 15.57 -0.35 7.27
CA GLU A 65 15.86 0.09 8.64
C GLU A 65 14.77 -0.35 9.61
N ILE A 66 13.50 -0.28 9.19
CA ILE A 66 12.38 -0.73 10.02
C ILE A 66 12.49 -2.22 10.32
N ILE A 67 12.78 -3.03 9.31
CA ILE A 67 12.98 -4.48 9.45
C ILE A 67 14.17 -4.78 10.35
N THR A 68 15.28 -4.07 10.16
CA THR A 68 16.49 -4.23 10.96
C THR A 68 16.23 -3.90 12.43
N ARG A 69 15.50 -2.81 12.72
CA ARG A 69 15.09 -2.43 14.07
C ARG A 69 14.20 -3.49 14.72
N ALA A 70 13.21 -3.99 13.98
CA ALA A 70 12.31 -5.03 14.47
C ALA A 70 13.08 -6.32 14.83
N ARG A 71 14.02 -6.73 13.99
CA ARG A 71 14.88 -7.89 14.24
C ARG A 71 15.79 -7.69 15.45
N ALA A 72 16.32 -6.48 15.63
CA ALA A 72 17.15 -6.14 16.79
C ALA A 72 16.33 -6.21 18.10
N HIS A 73 15.10 -5.69 18.08
CA HIS A 73 14.19 -5.79 19.23
C HIS A 73 13.87 -7.24 19.59
N ASP A 74 13.52 -8.07 18.61
CA ASP A 74 13.26 -9.49 18.82
C ASP A 74 14.45 -10.21 19.45
N ARG A 75 15.66 -9.90 19.00
CA ARG A 75 16.88 -10.49 19.53
C ARG A 75 17.10 -10.11 20.98
N LEU A 76 16.92 -8.84 21.31
CA LEU A 76 17.05 -8.33 22.67
C LEU A 76 16.00 -8.94 23.61
N ASP A 77 14.77 -9.08 23.14
CA ASP A 77 13.69 -9.73 23.91
C ASP A 77 14.02 -11.21 24.21
N ARG A 78 14.56 -11.93 23.24
CA ARG A 78 14.96 -13.32 23.43
C ARG A 78 16.10 -13.45 24.44
N GLU A 79 17.10 -12.59 24.39
CA GLU A 79 18.20 -12.56 25.35
C GLU A 79 17.70 -12.23 26.76
N ALA A 80 16.80 -11.26 26.90
CA ALA A 80 16.23 -10.92 28.17
C ALA A 80 15.42 -12.07 28.80
N ARG A 81 14.67 -12.82 27.97
CA ARG A 81 13.97 -14.04 28.43
C ARG A 81 14.93 -15.12 28.89
N ARG A 82 15.99 -15.36 28.11
CA ARG A 82 17.01 -16.36 28.44
C ARG A 82 17.68 -16.06 29.76
N LEU A 83 18.04 -14.81 30.00
CA LEU A 83 18.62 -14.35 31.27
C LEU A 83 17.66 -14.51 32.45
N ARG A 84 16.38 -14.26 32.24
CA ARG A 84 15.36 -14.47 33.29
C ARG A 84 15.14 -15.95 33.62
N GLU A 85 15.18 -16.83 32.62
CA GLU A 85 15.02 -18.26 32.79
C GLU A 85 16.25 -18.91 33.41
N ALA A 86 17.44 -18.37 33.19
CA ALA A 86 18.68 -18.83 33.74
C ALA A 86 18.94 -18.42 35.22
N ALA A 87 18.16 -17.43 35.70
CA ALA A 87 18.29 -16.95 37.09
C ALA A 87 17.40 -17.78 38.09
#